data_914f8450eadc10cef7de8862851bc8df
#
_entry.id   914f8450eadc10cef7de8862851bc8df
#
_cell.length_a   1.000
_cell.length_b   1.000
_cell.length_c   1.000
_cell.angle_alpha   90.00
_cell.angle_beta   90.00
_cell.angle_gamma   90.00
#
_symmetry.space_group_name_H-M   'P 1'
#
loop_
_entity.id
_entity.type
_entity.pdbx_description
1 polymer ?
#
loop_
_entity_poly.entity_id
_entity_poly.type
_entity_poly.pdbx_seq_one_letter_code
_entity_poly.pdbx_strand_id
1 'polypeptide(L)'
;LVYFYYTILSNKRGAFQNVSMNRFLQWWKGQPVLGISLLAALVSMCFVPPDAGYLSYCNRAVLIQLFCLMLTVAGLRSIGVFEQVTQNLLKRAGTVRRVGMFLVQLCFFSAMLVTNDVALLTFVPLTLLLFQEIGDEKSRIWVIVLETAAANLGSMMTPVGNPQNLYLYAAYQLHTADFFRTMLPAGVLSWLILLGLSFLLPKTPCAGKPVETASSAIPKKPAAVYLLLFLACLLTVFRVLPDWLCLLLTAVLVFLCDKKLFAQADYCLLGTFVCFF
;
A
#
# COMPACT_ATOMS: atom_id res chain seq x y z
N LEU A 1 8.03 -8.19 -8.02
CA LEU A 1 7.01 -7.10 -7.98
C LEU A 1 6.69 -6.57 -9.37
N VAL A 2 7.67 -6.20 -10.22
CA VAL A 2 7.43 -5.74 -11.60
C VAL A 2 6.78 -6.85 -12.46
N TYR A 3 7.19 -8.11 -12.33
CA TYR A 3 6.59 -9.26 -13.01
C TYR A 3 5.16 -9.54 -12.53
N PHE A 4 4.90 -9.35 -11.23
CA PHE A 4 3.59 -9.47 -10.61
C PHE A 4 2.62 -8.40 -11.13
N TYR A 5 3.12 -7.18 -11.32
CA TYR A 5 2.35 -6.05 -11.87
C TYR A 5 1.96 -6.28 -13.34
N TYR A 6 2.89 -6.84 -14.15
CA TYR A 6 2.60 -7.20 -15.54
C TYR A 6 1.55 -8.30 -15.66
N THR A 7 1.54 -9.24 -14.73
CA THR A 7 0.56 -10.35 -14.69
C THR A 7 -0.84 -9.84 -14.34
N ILE A 8 -0.96 -8.85 -13.43
CA ILE A 8 -2.26 -8.24 -13.07
C ILE A 8 -2.85 -7.43 -14.23
N LEU A 9 -2.02 -6.69 -14.97
CA LEU A 9 -2.49 -5.91 -16.14
C LEU A 9 -2.82 -6.80 -17.35
N SER A 10 -2.10 -7.89 -17.56
CA SER A 10 -2.33 -8.87 -18.63
C SER A 10 -3.63 -9.66 -18.42
N ASN A 11 -4.02 -9.93 -17.19
CA ASN A 11 -5.17 -10.81 -16.88
C ASN A 11 -6.54 -10.11 -17.03
N LYS A 12 -6.60 -8.80 -17.33
CA LYS A 12 -7.86 -8.09 -17.62
C LYS A 12 -8.39 -8.27 -19.07
N ARG A 13 -7.71 -9.00 -19.94
CA ARG A 13 -8.06 -9.15 -21.36
C ARG A 13 -8.39 -10.57 -21.83
N GLY A 14 -8.70 -11.53 -20.98
CA GLY A 14 -8.88 -12.93 -21.43
C GLY A 14 -10.06 -13.68 -20.82
N ALA A 15 -11.20 -13.60 -21.50
CA ALA A 15 -12.17 -14.68 -21.77
C ALA A 15 -12.76 -15.49 -20.62
N PHE A 16 -14.05 -15.31 -20.46
CA PHE A 16 -15.02 -16.32 -20.05
C PHE A 16 -14.86 -17.60 -20.87
N GLN A 17 -14.42 -18.69 -20.23
CA GLN A 17 -14.92 -20.04 -20.52
C GLN A 17 -14.21 -21.12 -19.67
N ASN A 18 -15.01 -22.04 -19.18
CA ASN A 18 -14.72 -23.29 -18.42
C ASN A 18 -14.35 -23.14 -16.94
N VAL A 19 -15.39 -23.32 -16.15
CA VAL A 19 -15.48 -22.97 -14.73
C VAL A 19 -15.58 -24.23 -13.89
N SER A 20 -14.59 -24.51 -13.06
CA SER A 20 -14.63 -24.76 -11.61
C SER A 20 -13.26 -25.21 -11.06
N MET A 21 -12.59 -26.20 -11.64
CA MET A 21 -11.28 -26.70 -11.14
C MET A 21 -10.12 -25.83 -11.61
N ASN A 22 -10.16 -25.35 -12.86
CA ASN A 22 -9.11 -24.50 -13.42
C ASN A 22 -9.07 -23.09 -12.81
N ARG A 23 -10.19 -22.56 -12.32
CA ARG A 23 -10.23 -21.26 -11.64
C ARG A 23 -9.54 -21.29 -10.28
N PHE A 24 -9.77 -22.34 -9.50
CA PHE A 24 -9.12 -22.50 -8.21
C PHE A 24 -7.61 -22.65 -8.37
N LEU A 25 -7.14 -23.46 -9.32
CA LEU A 25 -5.72 -23.61 -9.61
C LEU A 25 -5.09 -22.34 -10.19
N GLN A 26 -5.80 -21.58 -11.02
CA GLN A 26 -5.33 -20.30 -11.53
C GLN A 26 -5.28 -19.22 -10.43
N TRP A 27 -6.30 -19.17 -9.56
CA TRP A 27 -6.31 -18.30 -8.41
C TRP A 27 -5.15 -18.63 -7.45
N TRP A 28 -4.95 -19.93 -7.16
CA TRP A 28 -3.85 -20.42 -6.33
C TRP A 28 -2.47 -20.08 -6.90
N LYS A 29 -2.27 -20.23 -8.21
CA LYS A 29 -1.04 -19.82 -8.90
C LYS A 29 -0.83 -18.29 -8.85
N GLY A 30 -1.88 -17.52 -8.73
CA GLY A 30 -1.83 -16.06 -8.58
C GLY A 30 -1.45 -15.58 -7.17
N GLN A 31 -1.48 -16.48 -6.17
CA GLN A 31 -1.22 -16.16 -4.76
C GLN A 31 -0.13 -17.06 -4.13
N PRO A 32 1.11 -17.03 -4.66
CA PRO A 32 2.16 -17.97 -4.23
C PRO A 32 2.54 -17.78 -2.77
N VAL A 33 2.49 -16.55 -2.24
CA VAL A 33 2.84 -16.26 -0.84
C VAL A 33 1.85 -16.93 0.11
N LEU A 34 0.54 -16.81 -0.15
CA LEU A 34 -0.50 -17.49 0.64
C LEU A 34 -0.33 -19.01 0.55
N GLY A 35 -0.01 -19.56 -0.64
CA GLY A 35 0.22 -20.98 -0.82
C GLY A 35 1.39 -21.52 -0.01
N ILE A 36 2.51 -20.82 -0.05
CA ILE A 36 3.72 -21.17 0.71
C ILE A 36 3.48 -21.04 2.22
N SER A 37 2.83 -19.97 2.67
CA SER A 37 2.54 -19.76 4.10
C SER A 37 1.57 -20.81 4.65
N LEU A 38 0.55 -21.20 3.87
CA LEU A 38 -0.37 -22.28 4.25
C LEU A 38 0.36 -23.62 4.34
N LEU A 39 1.23 -23.92 3.38
CA LEU A 39 2.04 -25.15 3.41
C LEU A 39 2.95 -25.15 4.65
N ALA A 40 3.62 -24.04 4.95
CA ALA A 40 4.46 -23.89 6.12
C ALA A 40 3.66 -24.08 7.43
N ALA A 41 2.46 -23.49 7.52
CA ALA A 41 1.56 -23.66 8.66
C ALA A 41 1.14 -25.14 8.84
N LEU A 42 0.76 -25.81 7.75
CA LEU A 42 0.41 -27.25 7.81
C LEU A 42 1.58 -28.12 8.23
N VAL A 43 2.78 -27.83 7.76
CA VAL A 43 4.00 -28.55 8.19
C VAL A 43 4.29 -28.28 9.66
N SER A 44 4.15 -27.04 10.15
CA SER A 44 4.36 -26.71 11.55
C SER A 44 3.38 -27.43 12.50
N MET A 45 2.12 -27.64 12.05
CA MET A 45 1.13 -28.42 12.80
C MET A 45 1.54 -29.89 13.02
N CYS A 46 2.44 -30.44 12.20
CA CYS A 46 2.99 -31.79 12.42
C CYS A 46 3.97 -31.80 13.61
N PHE A 47 4.62 -30.69 13.91
CA PHE A 47 5.56 -30.56 15.04
C PHE A 47 4.89 -30.02 16.30
N VAL A 48 3.92 -29.14 16.14
CA VAL A 48 3.11 -28.57 17.24
C VAL A 48 1.64 -28.87 16.95
N PRO A 49 1.08 -29.94 17.54
CA PRO A 49 -0.31 -30.31 17.28
C PRO A 49 -1.29 -29.21 17.67
N PRO A 50 -2.36 -28.97 16.88
CA PRO A 50 -3.37 -27.97 17.20
C PRO A 50 -4.05 -28.26 18.54
N ASP A 51 -4.03 -27.28 19.43
CA ASP A 51 -4.71 -27.30 20.72
C ASP A 51 -5.65 -26.10 20.86
N ALA A 52 -6.34 -25.98 22.02
CA ALA A 52 -7.23 -24.86 22.29
C ALA A 52 -6.48 -23.51 22.37
N GLY A 53 -5.15 -23.52 22.50
CA GLY A 53 -4.29 -22.32 22.54
C GLY A 53 -4.02 -21.73 21.15
N TYR A 54 -4.25 -22.47 20.06
CA TYR A 54 -4.00 -21.98 18.69
C TYR A 54 -4.71 -20.66 18.37
N LEU A 55 -5.94 -20.49 18.88
CA LEU A 55 -6.67 -19.23 18.69
C LEU A 55 -6.01 -18.05 19.41
N SER A 56 -5.20 -18.29 20.45
CA SER A 56 -4.48 -17.25 21.17
C SER A 56 -3.22 -16.79 20.44
N TYR A 57 -2.66 -17.62 19.56
CA TYR A 57 -1.52 -17.24 18.72
C TYR A 57 -1.91 -16.20 17.68
N CYS A 58 -3.15 -16.28 17.14
CA CYS A 58 -3.64 -15.27 16.21
C CYS A 58 -3.77 -13.90 16.90
N ASN A 59 -2.89 -12.96 16.52
CA ASN A 59 -2.97 -11.60 17.02
C ASN A 59 -4.15 -10.86 16.38
N ARG A 60 -5.33 -10.95 17.04
CA ARG A 60 -6.57 -10.33 16.55
C ARG A 60 -6.44 -8.82 16.34
N ALA A 61 -5.68 -8.15 17.19
CA ALA A 61 -5.47 -6.70 17.08
C ALA A 61 -4.81 -6.35 15.74
N VAL A 62 -3.74 -7.07 15.35
CA VAL A 62 -3.05 -6.86 14.07
C VAL A 62 -3.99 -7.09 12.89
N LEU A 63 -4.77 -8.19 12.90
CA LEU A 63 -5.70 -8.48 11.80
C LEU A 63 -6.78 -7.41 11.66
N ILE A 64 -7.34 -6.94 12.76
CA ILE A 64 -8.34 -5.86 12.78
C ILE A 64 -7.72 -4.56 12.25
N GLN A 65 -6.54 -4.19 12.74
CA GLN A 65 -5.85 -2.96 12.34
C GLN A 65 -5.50 -2.98 10.84
N LEU A 66 -4.97 -4.10 10.33
CA LEU A 66 -4.70 -4.29 8.91
C LEU A 66 -5.98 -4.13 8.08
N PHE A 67 -7.06 -4.82 8.46
CA PHE A 67 -8.32 -4.78 7.75
C PHE A 67 -8.91 -3.37 7.71
N CYS A 68 -8.98 -2.68 8.85
CA CYS A 68 -9.48 -1.31 8.95
C CYS A 68 -8.65 -0.34 8.11
N LEU A 69 -7.31 -0.45 8.18
CA LEU A 69 -6.40 0.39 7.41
C LEU A 69 -6.58 0.18 5.90
N MET A 70 -6.67 -1.10 5.45
CA MET A 70 -6.88 -1.44 4.04
C MET A 70 -8.18 -0.85 3.49
N LEU A 71 -9.30 -0.99 4.21
CA LEU A 71 -10.59 -0.43 3.80
C LEU A 71 -10.55 1.10 3.74
N THR A 72 -9.97 1.72 4.75
CA THR A 72 -9.88 3.18 4.84
C THR A 72 -9.03 3.77 3.71
N VAL A 73 -7.88 3.15 3.44
CA VAL A 73 -6.99 3.60 2.37
C VAL A 73 -7.59 3.34 0.99
N ALA A 74 -8.28 2.21 0.80
CA ALA A 74 -9.05 1.95 -0.43
C ALA A 74 -10.12 3.03 -0.64
N GLY A 75 -10.78 3.48 0.42
CA GLY A 75 -11.73 4.60 0.39
C GLY A 75 -11.08 5.92 -0.01
N LEU A 76 -9.95 6.30 0.60
CA LEU A 76 -9.20 7.50 0.23
C LEU A 76 -8.75 7.47 -1.24
N ARG A 77 -8.33 6.30 -1.73
CA ARG A 77 -7.94 6.09 -3.12
C ARG A 77 -9.15 6.23 -4.06
N SER A 78 -10.30 5.65 -3.71
CA SER A 78 -11.49 5.65 -4.56
C SER A 78 -12.05 7.05 -4.84
N ILE A 79 -11.82 8.00 -3.96
CA ILE A 79 -12.23 9.40 -4.10
C ILE A 79 -11.16 10.30 -4.75
N GLY A 80 -10.02 9.75 -5.18
CA GLY A 80 -9.01 10.47 -5.97
C GLY A 80 -8.11 11.42 -5.17
N VAL A 81 -7.94 11.20 -3.85
CA VAL A 81 -7.08 12.07 -3.01
C VAL A 81 -5.63 12.07 -3.50
N PHE A 82 -5.10 10.90 -3.83
CA PHE A 82 -3.70 10.78 -4.25
C PHE A 82 -3.45 11.41 -5.61
N GLU A 83 -4.40 11.23 -6.55
CA GLU A 83 -4.38 11.82 -7.88
C GLU A 83 -4.41 13.36 -7.80
N GLN A 84 -5.25 13.91 -6.93
CA GLN A 84 -5.37 15.36 -6.74
C GLN A 84 -4.07 15.98 -6.17
N VAL A 85 -3.48 15.33 -5.17
CA VAL A 85 -2.20 15.78 -4.58
C VAL A 85 -1.12 15.80 -5.65
N THR A 86 -1.03 14.71 -6.42
CA THR A 86 -0.03 14.59 -7.49
C THR A 86 -0.20 15.63 -8.58
N GLN A 87 -1.43 15.85 -9.07
CA GLN A 87 -1.69 16.87 -10.10
C GLN A 87 -1.28 18.27 -9.66
N ASN A 88 -1.56 18.64 -8.42
CA ASN A 88 -1.19 19.94 -7.88
C ASN A 88 0.33 20.14 -7.84
N LEU A 89 1.08 19.07 -7.60
CA LEU A 89 2.54 19.11 -7.58
C LEU A 89 3.13 19.14 -9.00
N LEU A 90 2.57 18.38 -9.93
CA LEU A 90 3.04 18.32 -11.33
C LEU A 90 2.85 19.63 -12.08
N LYS A 91 1.80 20.38 -11.80
CA LYS A 91 1.59 21.72 -12.39
C LYS A 91 2.76 22.69 -12.15
N ARG A 92 3.60 22.41 -11.14
CA ARG A 92 4.78 23.21 -10.77
C ARG A 92 6.09 22.62 -11.27
N ALA A 93 6.08 21.41 -11.84
CA ALA A 93 7.28 20.72 -12.29
C ALA A 93 7.52 21.00 -13.78
N GLY A 94 8.55 21.79 -14.12
CA GLY A 94 8.90 22.13 -15.50
C GLY A 94 9.92 21.22 -16.17
N THR A 95 10.51 20.24 -15.45
CA THR A 95 11.58 19.37 -15.99
C THR A 95 11.38 17.92 -15.55
N VAL A 96 11.88 16.96 -16.35
CA VAL A 96 11.85 15.51 -16.09
C VAL A 96 12.40 15.19 -14.72
N ARG A 97 13.53 15.82 -14.33
CA ARG A 97 14.13 15.65 -12.99
C ARG A 97 13.16 16.03 -11.87
N ARG A 98 12.51 17.19 -11.97
CA ARG A 98 11.57 17.64 -10.94
C ARG A 98 10.35 16.74 -10.83
N VAL A 99 9.81 16.29 -11.98
CA VAL A 99 8.69 15.34 -12.01
C VAL A 99 9.08 14.05 -11.32
N GLY A 100 10.20 13.44 -11.71
CA GLY A 100 10.68 12.19 -11.11
C GLY A 100 10.98 12.34 -9.62
N MET A 101 11.66 13.41 -9.21
CA MET A 101 11.92 13.72 -7.80
C MET A 101 10.60 13.82 -7.00
N PHE A 102 9.62 14.56 -7.48
CA PHE A 102 8.33 14.70 -6.78
C PHE A 102 7.60 13.36 -6.65
N LEU A 103 7.58 12.54 -7.70
CA LEU A 103 6.92 11.23 -7.66
C LEU A 103 7.60 10.29 -6.66
N VAL A 104 8.94 10.24 -6.66
CA VAL A 104 9.71 9.43 -5.71
C VAL A 104 9.48 9.90 -4.27
N GLN A 105 9.50 11.22 -4.02
CA GLN A 105 9.25 11.78 -2.69
C GLN A 105 7.81 11.53 -2.22
N LEU A 106 6.83 11.71 -3.10
CA LEU A 106 5.43 11.39 -2.80
C LEU A 106 5.26 9.93 -2.45
N CYS A 107 5.88 9.03 -3.23
CA CYS A 107 5.84 7.60 -2.96
C CYS A 107 6.44 7.28 -1.59
N PHE A 108 7.61 7.86 -1.26
CA PHE A 108 8.28 7.67 0.03
C PHE A 108 7.42 8.11 1.22
N PHE A 109 6.94 9.34 1.20
CA PHE A 109 6.16 9.89 2.32
C PHE A 109 4.74 9.29 2.41
N SER A 110 4.12 9.00 1.26
CA SER A 110 2.81 8.32 1.27
C SER A 110 2.91 6.92 1.83
N ALA A 111 3.98 6.16 1.49
CA ALA A 111 4.18 4.82 1.99
C ALA A 111 4.35 4.74 3.52
N MET A 112 4.77 5.83 4.17
CA MET A 112 4.77 5.92 5.64
C MET A 112 3.38 5.83 6.26
N LEU A 113 2.36 6.22 5.50
CA LEU A 113 0.98 6.37 5.99
C LEU A 113 0.02 5.31 5.46
N VAL A 114 0.19 4.91 4.18
CA VAL A 114 -0.84 4.11 3.48
C VAL A 114 -0.38 2.71 3.10
N THR A 115 0.76 2.27 3.44
CA THR A 115 1.47 1.06 3.04
C THR A 115 2.22 1.17 1.69
N ASN A 116 3.32 0.41 1.59
CA ASN A 116 4.16 0.35 0.40
C ASN A 116 3.39 -0.10 -0.85
N ASP A 117 2.53 -1.11 -0.73
CA ASP A 117 1.78 -1.66 -1.86
C ASP A 117 0.77 -0.67 -2.42
N VAL A 118 0.05 0.05 -1.55
CA VAL A 118 -0.90 1.07 -1.96
C VAL A 118 -0.19 2.27 -2.58
N ALA A 119 0.94 2.69 -2.04
CA ALA A 119 1.75 3.74 -2.64
C ALA A 119 2.17 3.36 -4.06
N LEU A 120 2.71 2.15 -4.27
CA LEU A 120 3.10 1.67 -5.61
C LEU A 120 1.91 1.54 -6.57
N LEU A 121 0.80 0.98 -6.11
CA LEU A 121 -0.42 0.86 -6.92
C LEU A 121 -1.00 2.21 -7.35
N THR A 122 -0.66 3.27 -6.64
CA THR A 122 -1.12 4.63 -6.95
C THR A 122 -0.13 5.37 -7.84
N PHE A 123 1.15 5.42 -7.46
CA PHE A 123 2.13 6.29 -8.13
C PHE A 123 2.75 5.67 -9.37
N VAL A 124 3.00 4.35 -9.43
CA VAL A 124 3.58 3.71 -10.62
C VAL A 124 2.70 3.85 -11.87
N PRO A 125 1.37 3.60 -11.85
CA PRO A 125 0.52 3.86 -13.02
C PRO A 125 0.54 5.32 -13.45
N LEU A 126 0.61 6.24 -12.50
CA LEU A 126 0.69 7.66 -12.77
C LEU A 126 2.01 8.02 -13.45
N THR A 127 3.13 7.47 -12.95
CA THR A 127 4.45 7.61 -13.59
C THR A 127 4.44 7.07 -15.02
N LEU A 128 3.82 5.92 -15.26
CA LEU A 128 3.67 5.34 -16.59
C LEU A 128 2.93 6.29 -17.55
N LEU A 129 1.80 6.85 -17.12
CA LEU A 129 1.01 7.78 -17.93
C LEU A 129 1.80 9.07 -18.23
N LEU A 130 2.41 9.67 -17.20
CA LEU A 130 3.15 10.92 -17.36
C LEU A 130 4.38 10.77 -18.27
N PHE A 131 5.16 9.71 -18.10
CA PHE A 131 6.36 9.48 -18.91
C PHE A 131 6.04 8.95 -20.31
N GLN A 132 4.85 8.40 -20.55
CA GLN A 132 4.35 8.10 -21.89
C GLN A 132 4.16 9.40 -22.69
N GLU A 133 3.62 10.46 -22.09
CA GLU A 133 3.47 11.77 -22.70
C GLU A 133 4.82 12.50 -22.89
N ILE A 134 5.76 12.31 -21.95
CA ILE A 134 7.10 12.91 -22.01
C ILE A 134 7.98 12.22 -23.08
N GLY A 135 7.75 10.92 -23.35
CA GLY A 135 8.53 10.15 -24.34
C GLY A 135 9.92 9.72 -23.88
N ASP A 136 10.25 9.83 -22.59
CA ASP A 136 11.56 9.44 -22.04
C ASP A 136 11.48 8.10 -21.29
N GLU A 137 11.71 7.02 -22.03
CA GLU A 137 11.60 5.65 -21.50
C GLU A 137 12.68 5.32 -20.45
N LYS A 138 13.90 5.83 -20.61
CA LYS A 138 15.00 5.58 -19.65
C LYS A 138 14.68 6.22 -18.31
N SER A 139 14.26 7.47 -18.31
CA SER A 139 13.85 8.17 -17.07
C SER A 139 12.61 7.53 -16.46
N ARG A 140 11.65 7.05 -17.27
CA ARG A 140 10.48 6.31 -16.80
C ARG A 140 10.87 5.08 -15.98
N ILE A 141 11.73 4.22 -16.54
CA ILE A 141 12.19 3.00 -15.84
C ILE A 141 12.93 3.38 -14.55
N TRP A 142 13.81 4.39 -14.61
CA TRP A 142 14.57 4.83 -13.46
C TRP A 142 13.68 5.35 -12.34
N VAL A 143 12.67 6.16 -12.65
CA VAL A 143 11.71 6.68 -11.66
C VAL A 143 10.92 5.54 -11.04
N ILE A 144 10.43 4.55 -11.81
CA ILE A 144 9.70 3.38 -11.26
C ILE A 144 10.57 2.57 -10.31
N VAL A 145 11.85 2.37 -10.64
CA VAL A 145 12.81 1.69 -9.74
C VAL A 145 12.98 2.47 -8.45
N LEU A 146 13.14 3.79 -8.54
CA LEU A 146 13.25 4.65 -7.36
C LEU A 146 11.96 4.70 -6.54
N GLU A 147 10.79 4.71 -7.18
CA GLU A 147 9.49 4.63 -6.49
C GLU A 147 9.33 3.30 -5.74
N THR A 148 9.78 2.19 -6.36
CA THR A 148 9.75 0.88 -5.70
C THR A 148 10.64 0.86 -4.46
N ALA A 149 11.84 1.41 -4.55
CA ALA A 149 12.72 1.56 -3.40
C ALA A 149 12.14 2.54 -2.36
N ALA A 150 11.57 3.66 -2.81
CA ALA A 150 10.98 4.69 -1.96
C ALA A 150 9.78 4.17 -1.16
N ALA A 151 8.90 3.38 -1.79
CA ALA A 151 7.76 2.78 -1.11
C ALA A 151 8.21 1.85 0.02
N ASN A 152 9.19 0.99 -0.23
CA ASN A 152 9.70 0.05 0.77
C ASN A 152 10.48 0.75 1.89
N LEU A 153 11.38 1.68 1.54
CA LEU A 153 12.19 2.40 2.51
C LEU A 153 11.38 3.45 3.31
N GLY A 154 10.38 4.07 2.70
CA GLY A 154 9.48 4.98 3.37
C GLY A 154 8.56 4.23 4.35
N SER A 155 7.97 3.12 3.92
CA SER A 155 7.05 2.34 4.74
C SER A 155 7.68 1.77 6.00
N MET A 156 8.99 1.52 6.01
CA MET A 156 9.67 1.01 7.20
C MET A 156 9.74 2.03 8.34
N MET A 157 9.53 3.32 8.08
CA MET A 157 9.68 4.38 9.07
C MET A 157 8.53 4.48 10.07
N THR A 158 7.40 3.86 9.80
CA THR A 158 6.23 3.89 10.68
C THR A 158 5.66 2.49 10.95
N PRO A 159 5.00 2.28 12.10
CA PRO A 159 4.34 1.01 12.37
C PRO A 159 3.23 0.68 11.35
N VAL A 160 2.58 1.69 10.75
CA VAL A 160 1.47 1.52 9.79
C VAL A 160 1.92 1.38 8.34
N GLY A 161 3.18 1.71 8.04
CA GLY A 161 3.68 1.76 6.67
C GLY A 161 3.78 0.40 5.99
N ASN A 162 3.89 -0.69 6.73
CA ASN A 162 3.81 -2.05 6.20
C ASN A 162 3.31 -3.05 7.25
N PRO A 163 2.72 -4.17 6.80
CA PRO A 163 2.16 -5.18 7.70
C PRO A 163 3.20 -5.79 8.65
N GLN A 164 4.45 -5.94 8.21
CA GLN A 164 5.54 -6.52 9.01
C GLN A 164 5.86 -5.63 10.22
N ASN A 165 5.97 -4.32 10.01
CA ASN A 165 6.19 -3.35 11.09
C ASN A 165 5.03 -3.35 12.08
N LEU A 166 3.79 -3.38 11.56
CA LEU A 166 2.61 -3.42 12.40
C LEU A 166 2.59 -4.67 13.28
N TYR A 167 2.93 -5.82 12.70
CA TYR A 167 3.07 -7.07 13.44
C TYR A 167 4.13 -6.98 14.53
N LEU A 168 5.37 -6.58 14.19
CA LEU A 168 6.46 -6.44 15.15
C LEU A 168 6.11 -5.46 16.27
N TYR A 169 5.52 -4.30 15.91
CA TYR A 169 5.11 -3.29 16.86
C TYR A 169 4.07 -3.81 17.86
N ALA A 170 3.07 -4.57 17.38
CA ALA A 170 2.02 -5.12 18.21
C ALA A 170 2.47 -6.36 18.99
N ALA A 171 3.16 -7.31 18.37
CA ALA A 171 3.57 -8.57 18.98
C ALA A 171 4.59 -8.37 20.10
N TYR A 172 5.57 -7.51 19.88
CA TYR A 172 6.62 -7.21 20.88
C TYR A 172 6.26 -6.06 21.82
N GLN A 173 5.04 -5.52 21.73
CA GLN A 173 4.56 -4.40 22.56
C GLN A 173 5.54 -3.21 22.58
N LEU A 174 6.15 -2.89 21.43
CA LEU A 174 7.18 -1.86 21.34
C LEU A 174 6.64 -0.49 21.77
N HIS A 175 7.48 0.29 22.45
CA HIS A 175 7.16 1.68 22.68
C HIS A 175 7.33 2.50 21.39
N THR A 176 6.41 3.41 21.13
CA THR A 176 6.42 4.25 19.94
C THR A 176 7.74 5.01 19.78
N ALA A 177 8.27 5.56 20.87
CA ALA A 177 9.53 6.29 20.87
C ALA A 177 10.73 5.40 20.47
N ASP A 178 10.80 4.17 20.97
CA ASP A 178 11.89 3.24 20.68
C ASP A 178 11.83 2.79 19.20
N PHE A 179 10.63 2.54 18.68
CA PHE A 179 10.44 2.24 17.27
C PHE A 179 10.99 3.35 16.38
N PHE A 180 10.56 4.58 16.61
CA PHE A 180 11.04 5.72 15.80
C PHE A 180 12.53 5.98 16.00
N ARG A 181 13.06 5.88 17.22
CA ARG A 181 14.49 6.05 17.47
C ARG A 181 15.35 5.05 16.70
N THR A 182 14.87 3.82 16.53
CA THR A 182 15.57 2.78 15.78
C THR A 182 15.44 2.97 14.27
N MET A 183 14.25 3.31 13.78
CA MET A 183 13.99 3.36 12.33
C MET A 183 14.38 4.70 11.69
N LEU A 184 14.32 5.81 12.44
CA LEU A 184 14.54 7.15 11.91
C LEU A 184 15.93 7.35 11.27
N PRO A 185 17.06 6.91 11.87
CA PRO A 185 18.38 7.10 11.26
C PRO A 185 18.51 6.40 9.90
N ALA A 186 18.06 5.13 9.82
CA ALA A 186 18.08 4.36 8.60
C ALA A 186 17.14 4.96 7.53
N GLY A 187 15.97 5.41 7.95
CA GLY A 187 14.98 6.03 7.06
C GLY A 187 15.45 7.37 6.50
N VAL A 188 16.05 8.23 7.33
CA VAL A 188 16.61 9.52 6.88
C VAL A 188 17.77 9.29 5.91
N LEU A 189 18.68 8.35 6.23
CA LEU A 189 19.77 7.99 5.31
C LEU A 189 19.23 7.48 3.97
N SER A 190 18.24 6.59 3.99
CA SER A 190 17.58 6.07 2.80
C SER A 190 16.92 7.17 1.98
N TRP A 191 16.24 8.10 2.65
CA TRP A 191 15.63 9.26 2.01
C TRP A 191 16.66 10.14 1.31
N LEU A 192 17.79 10.44 1.95
CA LEU A 192 18.88 11.23 1.38
C LEU A 192 19.52 10.53 0.17
N ILE A 193 19.71 9.21 0.22
CA ILE A 193 20.20 8.41 -0.90
C ILE A 193 19.23 8.48 -2.08
N LEU A 194 17.93 8.28 -1.86
CA LEU A 194 16.91 8.37 -2.90
C LEU A 194 16.84 9.78 -3.51
N LEU A 195 16.94 10.80 -2.68
CA LEU A 195 17.03 12.18 -3.15
C LEU A 195 18.25 12.37 -4.05
N GLY A 196 19.43 11.90 -3.61
CA GLY A 196 20.67 11.94 -4.41
C GLY A 196 20.55 11.20 -5.74
N LEU A 197 20.00 9.98 -5.73
CA LEU A 197 19.77 9.20 -6.94
C LEU A 197 18.77 9.87 -7.91
N SER A 198 17.81 10.61 -7.40
CA SER A 198 16.86 11.38 -8.21
C SER A 198 17.54 12.55 -8.97
N PHE A 199 18.69 13.04 -8.49
CA PHE A 199 19.47 14.05 -9.22
C PHE A 199 20.17 13.49 -10.47
N LEU A 200 20.25 12.18 -10.64
CA LEU A 200 20.77 11.55 -11.87
C LEU A 200 19.79 11.67 -13.05
N LEU A 201 18.53 12.00 -12.79
CA LEU A 201 17.54 12.27 -13.85
C LEU A 201 17.93 13.51 -14.66
N PRO A 202 17.65 13.55 -15.99
CA PRO A 202 18.00 14.66 -16.86
C PRO A 202 17.18 15.92 -16.53
N LYS A 203 17.79 17.09 -16.74
CA LYS A 203 17.12 18.40 -16.60
C LYS A 203 16.34 18.80 -17.88
N THR A 204 16.01 17.85 -18.75
CA THR A 204 15.24 18.14 -19.97
C THR A 204 13.89 18.74 -19.62
N PRO A 205 13.43 19.78 -20.35
CA PRO A 205 12.09 20.30 -20.17
C PRO A 205 11.04 19.21 -20.47
N CYS A 206 9.96 19.17 -19.69
CA CYS A 206 8.82 18.33 -20.03
C CYS A 206 8.10 18.96 -21.24
N ALA A 207 8.29 18.38 -22.42
CA ALA A 207 7.63 18.83 -23.66
C ALA A 207 6.14 18.43 -23.72
N GLY A 208 5.65 17.68 -22.74
CA GLY A 208 4.27 17.20 -22.68
C GLY A 208 3.26 18.27 -22.27
N LYS A 209 2.08 18.22 -22.86
CA LYS A 209 0.91 18.97 -22.38
C LYS A 209 0.61 18.54 -20.95
N PRO A 210 0.09 19.43 -20.08
CA PRO A 210 -0.41 19.02 -18.78
C PRO A 210 -1.40 17.87 -18.99
N VAL A 211 -1.14 16.72 -18.35
CA VAL A 211 -2.08 15.61 -18.41
C VAL A 211 -3.41 16.13 -17.85
N GLU A 212 -4.36 16.35 -18.72
CA GLU A 212 -5.74 16.63 -18.36
C GLU A 212 -6.40 15.33 -17.87
N THR A 213 -5.87 14.79 -16.77
CA THR A 213 -6.65 13.85 -15.99
C THR A 213 -7.80 14.65 -15.39
N ALA A 214 -9.02 14.28 -15.73
CA ALA A 214 -10.23 14.96 -15.27
C ALA A 214 -10.16 15.13 -13.75
N SER A 215 -9.80 16.35 -13.31
CA SER A 215 -9.78 16.73 -11.92
C SER A 215 -11.23 16.87 -11.46
N SER A 216 -11.89 15.74 -11.18
CA SER A 216 -13.13 15.75 -10.43
C SER A 216 -12.81 16.25 -9.02
N ALA A 217 -13.50 17.31 -8.60
CA ALA A 217 -13.33 17.85 -7.26
C ALA A 217 -13.59 16.72 -6.22
N ILE A 218 -12.67 16.54 -5.28
CA ILE A 218 -12.82 15.53 -4.22
C ILE A 218 -14.14 15.79 -3.48
N PRO A 219 -15.03 14.79 -3.39
CA PRO A 219 -16.28 14.94 -2.67
C PRO A 219 -16.00 15.14 -1.18
N LYS A 220 -16.28 16.34 -0.66
CA LYS A 220 -15.89 16.77 0.70
C LYS A 220 -16.42 15.85 1.80
N LYS A 221 -17.67 15.34 1.68
CA LYS A 221 -18.28 14.48 2.70
C LYS A 221 -17.58 13.12 2.83
N PRO A 222 -17.41 12.31 1.74
CA PRO A 222 -16.65 11.06 1.83
C PRO A 222 -15.19 11.27 2.23
N ALA A 223 -14.56 12.35 1.77
CA ALA A 223 -13.18 12.68 2.13
C ALA A 223 -13.01 12.88 3.64
N ALA A 224 -13.91 13.64 4.26
CA ALA A 224 -13.91 13.86 5.70
C ALA A 224 -14.10 12.54 6.48
N VAL A 225 -15.02 11.66 6.02
CA VAL A 225 -15.28 10.36 6.64
C VAL A 225 -14.04 9.47 6.57
N TYR A 226 -13.43 9.30 5.39
CA TYR A 226 -12.25 8.44 5.25
C TYR A 226 -11.02 9.00 5.97
N LEU A 227 -10.86 10.34 6.02
CA LEU A 227 -9.79 10.96 6.79
C LEU A 227 -9.97 10.74 8.30
N LEU A 228 -11.20 10.83 8.79
CA LEU A 228 -11.53 10.57 10.20
C LEU A 228 -11.31 9.08 10.54
N LEU A 229 -11.69 8.16 9.65
CA LEU A 229 -11.41 6.73 9.80
C LEU A 229 -9.91 6.45 9.79
N PHE A 230 -9.14 7.13 8.92
CA PHE A 230 -7.69 6.99 8.88
C PHE A 230 -7.05 7.45 10.21
N LEU A 231 -7.51 8.57 10.76
CA LEU A 231 -7.08 9.02 12.07
C LEU A 231 -7.45 8.02 13.17
N ALA A 232 -8.66 7.45 13.14
CA ALA A 232 -9.07 6.41 14.08
C ALA A 232 -8.17 5.16 13.98
N CYS A 233 -7.80 4.72 12.77
CA CYS A 233 -6.85 3.63 12.58
C CYS A 233 -5.48 3.95 13.19
N LEU A 234 -4.96 5.16 12.98
CA LEU A 234 -3.69 5.58 13.59
C LEU A 234 -3.76 5.57 15.11
N LEU A 235 -4.84 6.12 15.69
CA LEU A 235 -5.04 6.12 17.14
C LEU A 235 -5.13 4.69 17.69
N THR A 236 -5.70 3.76 16.96
CA THR A 236 -5.76 2.34 17.34
C THR A 236 -4.36 1.71 17.31
N VAL A 237 -3.56 1.95 16.26
CA VAL A 237 -2.18 1.45 16.18
C VAL A 237 -1.33 1.99 17.33
N PHE A 238 -1.49 3.26 17.69
CA PHE A 238 -0.81 3.87 18.84
C PHE A 238 -1.47 3.55 20.20
N ARG A 239 -2.43 2.60 20.23
CA ARG A 239 -3.08 2.08 21.45
C ARG A 239 -3.88 3.12 22.24
N VAL A 240 -4.32 4.19 21.58
CA VAL A 240 -5.21 5.19 22.17
C VAL A 240 -6.68 4.77 22.06
N LEU A 241 -7.03 4.12 20.93
CA LEU A 241 -8.39 3.64 20.65
C LEU A 241 -8.43 2.10 20.69
N PRO A 242 -9.44 1.46 21.29
CA PRO A 242 -9.55 0.00 21.27
C PRO A 242 -9.91 -0.54 19.88
N ASP A 243 -9.32 -1.70 19.54
CA ASP A 243 -9.45 -2.32 18.21
C ASP A 243 -10.89 -2.59 17.79
N TRP A 244 -11.72 -3.08 18.70
CA TRP A 244 -13.12 -3.39 18.41
C TRP A 244 -13.93 -2.14 18.02
N LEU A 245 -13.62 -0.97 18.62
CA LEU A 245 -14.30 0.28 18.27
C LEU A 245 -13.87 0.77 16.90
N CYS A 246 -12.56 0.67 16.55
CA CYS A 246 -12.06 0.96 15.22
C CYS A 246 -12.73 0.08 14.17
N LEU A 247 -12.85 -1.23 14.43
CA LEU A 247 -13.51 -2.17 13.53
C LEU A 247 -14.98 -1.80 13.31
N LEU A 248 -15.71 -1.50 14.39
CA LEU A 248 -17.12 -1.12 14.32
C LEU A 248 -17.30 0.17 13.50
N LEU A 249 -16.52 1.21 13.80
CA LEU A 249 -16.58 2.49 13.10
C LEU A 249 -16.25 2.30 11.61
N THR A 250 -15.19 1.57 11.30
CA THR A 250 -14.77 1.31 9.91
C THR A 250 -15.84 0.51 9.16
N ALA A 251 -16.35 -0.58 9.75
CA ALA A 251 -17.36 -1.42 9.12
C ALA A 251 -18.65 -0.63 8.83
N VAL A 252 -19.15 0.13 9.79
CA VAL A 252 -20.39 0.91 9.65
C VAL A 252 -20.21 2.03 8.64
N LEU A 253 -19.17 2.85 8.77
CA LEU A 253 -19.01 4.03 7.92
C LEU A 253 -18.65 3.64 6.47
N VAL A 254 -17.81 2.62 6.26
CA VAL A 254 -17.52 2.12 4.92
C VAL A 254 -18.77 1.47 4.30
N PHE A 255 -19.57 0.72 5.06
CA PHE A 255 -20.81 0.15 4.57
C PHE A 255 -21.82 1.22 4.10
N LEU A 256 -21.89 2.34 4.84
CA LEU A 256 -22.76 3.46 4.50
C LEU A 256 -22.24 4.29 3.31
N CYS A 257 -20.92 4.44 3.17
CA CYS A 257 -20.33 5.24 2.11
C CYS A 257 -20.20 4.45 0.79
N ASP A 258 -19.57 3.28 0.83
CA ASP A 258 -19.37 2.43 -0.35
C ASP A 258 -19.10 0.96 0.04
N LYS A 259 -20.13 0.12 -0.05
CA LYS A 259 -20.01 -1.33 0.23
C LYS A 259 -19.03 -2.06 -0.70
N LYS A 260 -18.73 -1.53 -1.89
CA LYS A 260 -17.81 -2.16 -2.85
C LYS A 260 -16.37 -2.20 -2.34
N LEU A 261 -16.02 -1.34 -1.39
CA LEU A 261 -14.69 -1.30 -0.80
C LEU A 261 -14.35 -2.59 -0.03
N PHE A 262 -15.35 -3.27 0.53
CA PHE A 262 -15.12 -4.57 1.17
C PHE A 262 -14.55 -5.61 0.19
N ALA A 263 -14.95 -5.56 -1.08
CA ALA A 263 -14.39 -6.44 -2.12
C ALA A 263 -12.97 -6.05 -2.57
N GLN A 264 -12.50 -4.86 -2.19
CA GLN A 264 -11.16 -4.38 -2.52
C GLN A 264 -10.12 -4.69 -1.42
N ALA A 265 -10.56 -5.14 -0.25
CA ALA A 265 -9.66 -5.59 0.80
C ALA A 265 -8.87 -6.81 0.35
N ASP A 266 -7.57 -6.85 0.66
CA ASP A 266 -6.71 -8.01 0.34
C ASP A 266 -6.88 -9.12 1.39
N TYR A 267 -7.92 -9.94 1.20
CA TYR A 267 -8.17 -11.09 2.07
C TYR A 267 -7.07 -12.16 1.98
N CYS A 268 -6.30 -12.19 0.87
CA CYS A 268 -5.18 -13.12 0.74
C CYS A 268 -4.04 -12.70 1.67
N LEU A 269 -3.79 -11.41 1.79
CA LEU A 269 -2.82 -10.88 2.75
C LEU A 269 -3.24 -11.21 4.20
N LEU A 270 -4.50 -10.98 4.56
CA LEU A 270 -5.02 -11.34 5.89
C LEU A 270 -4.89 -12.85 6.15
N GLY A 271 -5.23 -13.71 5.17
CA GLY A 271 -5.06 -15.15 5.26
C GLY A 271 -3.60 -15.56 5.43
N THR A 272 -2.69 -14.88 4.75
CA THR A 272 -1.24 -15.11 4.89
C THR A 272 -0.77 -14.81 6.32
N PHE A 273 -1.25 -13.71 6.93
CA PHE A 273 -0.94 -13.39 8.32
C PHE A 273 -1.50 -14.44 9.31
N VAL A 274 -2.72 -14.93 9.07
CA VAL A 274 -3.27 -16.03 9.87
C VAL A 274 -2.39 -17.29 9.79
N CYS A 275 -1.81 -17.59 8.63
CA CYS A 275 -0.90 -18.72 8.47
C CYS A 275 0.48 -18.51 9.14
N PHE A 276 0.89 -17.26 9.36
CA PHE A 276 2.15 -16.95 10.03
C PHE A 276 2.04 -16.95 11.57
N PHE A 277 0.84 -16.78 12.11
CA PHE A 277 0.58 -16.88 13.55
C PHE A 277 0.54 -18.33 14.01
#